data_28b0b4f2c05022ee1744692103148927
#
_entry.id   28b0b4f2c05022ee1744692103148927
#
_cell.length_a   1.000
_cell.length_b   1.000
_cell.length_c   1.000
_cell.angle_alpha   90.00
_cell.angle_beta   90.00
_cell.angle_gamma   90.00
#
_symmetry.space_group_name_H-M   'P 1'
#
loop_
_entity.id
_entity.type
_entity.pdbx_description
1 polymer ?
#
loop_
_entity_poly.entity_id
_entity_poly.type
_entity_poly.pdbx_seq_one_letter_code
_entity_poly.pdbx_strand_id
1 'polypeptide(L)'
;MNFRKIKKITFALTVALGFTGAPGLSSLSTVQAQEPSPQEMRREQLEKVTMEERGAFRDGYRKGWQDSRAGRRFDYNNSRLYRMGDREYREMFRKGYARGFRRERER
;
A
#
# COMPACT_ATOMS: atom_id res chain seq x y z
N MET A 1 -15.74 -3.79 1.45
CA MET A 1 -15.56 -3.43 0.41
C MET A 1 -15.08 -4.19 -0.69
N ASN A 2 -15.71 -4.05 -1.71
CA ASN A 2 -15.57 -4.96 -2.79
C ASN A 2 -14.81 -4.44 -3.95
N PHE A 3 -14.27 -3.33 -3.79
CA PHE A 3 -13.60 -2.73 -4.87
C PHE A 3 -12.45 -3.53 -5.39
N ARG A 4 -11.87 -4.29 -4.53
CA ARG A 4 -10.72 -5.03 -4.93
C ARG A 4 -11.01 -6.07 -5.95
N LYS A 5 -12.18 -6.60 -5.89
CA LYS A 5 -12.52 -7.68 -6.78
C LYS A 5 -12.70 -7.21 -8.20
N ILE A 6 -13.10 -6.02 -8.32
CA ILE A 6 -13.38 -5.51 -9.62
C ILE A 6 -12.15 -5.33 -10.44
N LYS A 7 -11.11 -4.98 -9.81
CA LYS A 7 -9.92 -4.71 -10.55
C LYS A 7 -9.32 -5.89 -11.23
N LYS A 8 -9.61 -7.03 -10.73
CA LYS A 8 -8.98 -8.19 -11.29
C LYS A 8 -9.54 -8.60 -12.60
N ILE A 9 -10.69 -8.17 -12.85
CA ILE A 9 -11.35 -8.66 -14.00
C ILE A 9 -10.88 -8.07 -15.27
N THR A 10 -10.41 -6.94 -15.18
CA THR A 10 -10.15 -6.21 -16.35
C THR A 10 -9.06 -6.72 -17.22
N PHE A 11 -8.19 -7.43 -16.65
CA PHE A 11 -7.13 -7.76 -17.40
C PHE A 11 -7.27 -8.79 -18.35
N ALA A 12 -8.04 -9.70 -18.14
CA ALA A 12 -8.03 -10.88 -18.91
C ALA A 12 -8.39 -10.68 -20.33
N LEU A 13 -9.09 -9.66 -20.57
CA LEU A 13 -9.61 -9.60 -21.81
C LEU A 13 -8.80 -9.09 -22.87
N THR A 14 -8.01 -8.30 -22.58
CA THR A 14 -7.39 -7.57 -23.56
C THR A 14 -6.47 -8.32 -24.41
N VAL A 15 -6.03 -9.32 -23.88
CA VAL A 15 -5.01 -9.92 -24.53
C VAL A 15 -5.36 -10.69 -25.71
N ALA A 16 -6.44 -11.28 -25.67
CA ALA A 16 -6.75 -12.23 -26.65
C ALA A 16 -6.84 -11.69 -28.02
N LEU A 17 -7.25 -10.51 -28.09
CA LEU A 17 -7.53 -10.07 -29.32
C LEU A 17 -6.46 -9.73 -30.22
N GLY A 18 -5.51 -9.31 -29.70
CA GLY A 18 -4.52 -8.82 -30.48
C GLY A 18 -3.89 -9.77 -31.41
N PHE A 19 -4.15 -10.94 -31.28
CA PHE A 19 -3.49 -11.87 -31.89
C PHE A 19 -3.80 -12.25 -33.17
N THR A 20 -4.86 -12.14 -33.49
CA THR A 20 -5.28 -12.80 -34.52
C THR A 20 -4.80 -12.37 -35.71
N GLY A 21 -4.27 -11.95 -36.06
CA GLY A 21 -4.16 -11.85 -37.29
C GLY A 21 -3.16 -11.23 -37.95
N ALA A 22 -2.39 -10.99 -37.94
CA ALA A 22 -1.50 -10.23 -38.62
C ALA A 22 -0.16 -10.85 -38.62
N PRO A 23 -0.02 -11.75 -39.39
CA PRO A 23 1.21 -12.47 -39.41
C PRO A 23 2.39 -11.61 -39.71
N GLY A 24 2.26 -10.79 -40.60
CA GLY A 24 3.41 -10.06 -40.97
C GLY A 24 3.85 -9.05 -39.96
N LEU A 25 2.90 -8.59 -39.24
CA LEU A 25 3.23 -7.53 -38.33
C LEU A 25 3.38 -8.02 -36.98
N SER A 26 3.30 -9.27 -36.82
CA SER A 26 3.34 -9.82 -35.52
C SER A 26 4.49 -9.34 -34.68
N SER A 27 5.56 -9.08 -35.29
CA SER A 27 6.71 -8.71 -34.52
C SER A 27 6.46 -7.45 -33.69
N LEU A 28 5.64 -6.59 -34.22
CA LEU A 28 5.45 -5.38 -33.51
C LEU A 28 4.53 -5.54 -32.37
N SER A 29 3.52 -6.32 -32.58
CA SER A 29 2.58 -6.42 -31.53
C SER A 29 3.09 -7.19 -30.37
N THR A 30 3.98 -8.08 -30.59
CA THR A 30 4.44 -8.88 -29.52
C THR A 30 5.10 -8.08 -28.46
N VAL A 31 5.72 -7.04 -28.83
CA VAL A 31 6.44 -6.28 -27.86
C VAL A 31 5.51 -5.67 -26.85
N GLN A 32 4.37 -5.30 -27.29
CA GLN A 32 3.49 -4.59 -26.43
C GLN A 32 2.73 -5.46 -25.49
N ALA A 33 2.58 -6.68 -25.86
CA ALA A 33 1.78 -7.57 -25.04
C ALA A 33 2.58 -8.33 -23.99
N GLN A 34 3.77 -7.93 -23.76
CA GLN A 34 4.55 -8.65 -22.81
C GLN A 34 4.06 -8.46 -21.39
N GLU A 35 3.97 -9.53 -20.70
CA GLU A 35 3.64 -9.46 -19.29
C GLU A 35 4.85 -8.95 -18.51
N PRO A 36 4.62 -8.30 -17.40
CA PRO A 36 5.72 -7.80 -16.59
C PRO A 36 6.59 -8.95 -16.11
N SER A 37 7.85 -8.72 -16.09
CA SER A 37 8.79 -9.74 -15.64
C SER A 37 8.62 -10.01 -14.15
N PRO A 38 9.05 -11.17 -13.68
CA PRO A 38 9.00 -11.46 -12.26
C PRO A 38 9.70 -10.41 -11.40
N GLN A 39 10.74 -9.79 -11.95
CA GLN A 39 11.45 -8.75 -11.22
C GLN A 39 10.63 -7.47 -11.13
N GLU A 40 9.93 -7.12 -12.18
CA GLU A 40 9.07 -5.95 -12.17
C GLU A 40 7.91 -6.14 -11.20
N MET A 41 7.30 -7.30 -11.22
CA MET A 41 6.24 -7.60 -10.27
C MET A 41 6.72 -7.51 -8.83
N ARG A 42 7.92 -7.97 -8.59
CA ARG A 42 8.50 -7.91 -7.25
C ARG A 42 8.75 -6.47 -6.81
N ARG A 43 9.21 -5.63 -7.74
CA ARG A 43 9.43 -4.22 -7.44
C ARG A 43 8.12 -3.52 -7.10
N GLU A 44 7.10 -3.77 -7.90
CA GLU A 44 5.80 -3.19 -7.65
C GLU A 44 5.24 -3.58 -6.29
N GLN A 45 5.41 -4.84 -5.92
CA GLN A 45 4.97 -5.29 -4.61
C GLN A 45 5.73 -4.62 -3.48
N LEU A 46 7.05 -4.49 -3.65
CA LEU A 46 7.85 -3.82 -2.65
C LEU A 46 7.48 -2.35 -2.52
N GLU A 47 7.20 -1.70 -3.63
CA GLU A 47 6.78 -0.31 -3.59
C GLU A 47 5.45 -0.15 -2.87
N LYS A 48 4.51 -1.04 -3.14
CA LYS A 48 3.24 -0.99 -2.45
C LYS A 48 3.40 -1.17 -0.95
N VAL A 49 4.15 -2.16 -0.57
CA VAL A 49 4.39 -2.42 0.86
C VAL A 49 5.03 -1.20 1.51
N THR A 50 6.02 -0.63 0.85
CA THR A 50 6.69 0.53 1.40
C THR A 50 5.76 1.73 1.56
N MET A 51 4.87 1.92 0.61
CA MET A 51 3.91 3.01 0.69
C MET A 51 2.91 2.78 1.83
N GLU A 52 2.44 1.57 1.97
CA GLU A 52 1.53 1.22 3.05
C GLU A 52 2.20 1.39 4.42
N GLU A 53 3.45 0.96 4.51
CA GLU A 53 4.21 1.12 5.74
C GLU A 53 4.41 2.58 6.10
N ARG A 54 4.72 3.40 5.13
CA ARG A 54 4.86 4.84 5.37
C ARG A 54 3.55 5.47 5.79
N GLY A 55 2.46 5.03 5.16
CA GLY A 55 1.13 5.50 5.53
C GLY A 55 0.78 5.13 6.95
N ALA A 56 1.05 3.89 7.32
CA ALA A 56 0.79 3.42 8.67
C ALA A 56 1.61 4.17 9.71
N PHE A 57 2.88 4.39 9.43
CA PHE A 57 3.76 5.14 10.32
C PHE A 57 3.24 6.57 10.49
N ARG A 58 2.86 7.20 9.39
CA ARG A 58 2.37 8.58 9.42
C ARG A 58 1.08 8.68 10.21
N ASP A 59 0.18 7.73 10.03
CA ASP A 59 -1.07 7.70 10.77
C ASP A 59 -0.81 7.57 12.27
N GLY A 60 0.10 6.69 12.62
CA GLY A 60 0.49 6.52 14.01
C GLY A 60 1.12 7.78 14.59
N TYR A 61 2.05 8.36 13.86
CA TYR A 61 2.73 9.57 14.29
C TYR A 61 1.74 10.69 14.57
N ARG A 62 0.81 10.89 13.65
CA ARG A 62 -0.20 11.93 13.81
C ARG A 62 -1.04 11.68 15.07
N LYS A 63 -1.46 10.44 15.26
CA LYS A 63 -2.28 10.10 16.42
C LYS A 63 -1.51 10.26 17.72
N GLY A 64 -0.25 9.81 17.74
CA GLY A 64 0.58 9.96 18.92
C GLY A 64 0.82 11.43 19.29
N TRP A 65 1.09 12.22 18.28
CA TRP A 65 1.28 13.65 18.48
C TRP A 65 0.00 14.31 19.02
N GLN A 66 -1.14 13.95 18.46
CA GLN A 66 -2.43 14.49 18.92
C GLN A 66 -2.74 14.07 20.36
N ASP A 67 -2.50 12.81 20.68
CA ASP A 67 -2.78 12.31 22.02
C ASP A 67 -1.89 12.98 23.06
N SER A 68 -0.61 13.13 22.73
CA SER A 68 0.32 13.78 23.64
C SER A 68 -0.06 15.25 23.84
N ARG A 69 -0.42 15.91 22.79
CA ARG A 69 -0.81 17.31 22.85
C ARG A 69 -2.10 17.50 23.66
N ALA A 70 -2.99 16.54 23.61
CA ALA A 70 -4.23 16.57 24.37
C ALA A 70 -4.06 16.09 25.81
N GLY A 71 -2.88 15.75 26.20
CA GLY A 71 -2.63 15.25 27.54
C GLY A 71 -3.12 13.85 27.80
N ARG A 72 -3.33 13.08 26.74
CA ARG A 72 -3.80 11.70 26.90
C ARG A 72 -2.64 10.77 27.20
N ARG A 73 -2.98 9.61 27.73
CA ARG A 73 -1.98 8.61 28.00
C ARG A 73 -1.47 8.01 26.72
N PHE A 74 -0.28 7.47 26.78
CA PHE A 74 0.28 6.71 25.68
C PHE A 74 -0.54 5.44 25.51
N ASP A 75 -1.35 5.41 24.47
CA ASP A 75 -2.21 4.27 24.21
C ASP A 75 -2.61 4.23 22.74
N TYR A 76 -1.85 3.50 21.96
CA TYR A 76 -2.14 3.36 20.54
C TYR A 76 -3.38 2.49 20.28
N ASN A 77 -3.74 1.63 21.24
CA ASN A 77 -4.92 0.79 21.07
C ASN A 77 -6.22 1.58 21.00
N ASN A 78 -6.18 2.79 21.45
CA ASN A 78 -7.35 3.63 21.43
C ASN A 78 -7.66 4.14 20.01
N SER A 79 -6.80 3.92 19.08
CA SER A 79 -7.02 4.35 17.72
C SER A 79 -7.79 3.31 16.94
N ARG A 80 -8.84 3.76 16.28
CA ARG A 80 -9.62 2.89 15.42
C ARG A 80 -8.78 2.34 14.27
N LEU A 81 -7.94 3.19 13.70
CA LEU A 81 -7.09 2.78 12.62
C LEU A 81 -6.16 1.63 13.02
N TYR A 82 -5.63 1.72 14.23
CA TYR A 82 -4.80 0.65 14.74
C TYR A 82 -5.58 -0.66 14.88
N ARG A 83 -6.75 -0.59 15.48
CA ARG A 83 -7.55 -1.79 15.72
C ARG A 83 -7.99 -2.47 14.43
N MET A 84 -8.20 -1.68 13.39
CA MET A 84 -8.64 -2.22 12.11
C MET A 84 -7.50 -2.65 11.21
N GLY A 85 -6.31 -2.31 11.53
CA GLY A 85 -5.16 -2.62 10.70
C GLY A 85 -4.71 -4.06 10.81
N ASP A 86 -4.01 -4.52 9.82
CA ASP A 86 -3.39 -5.84 9.87
C ASP A 86 -2.10 -5.77 10.69
N ARG A 87 -1.38 -6.86 10.73
CA ARG A 87 -0.19 -6.96 11.57
C ARG A 87 0.88 -5.94 11.19
N GLU A 88 1.15 -5.83 9.91
CA GLU A 88 2.18 -4.93 9.40
C GLU A 88 1.79 -3.48 9.65
N TYR A 89 0.54 -3.15 9.40
CA TYR A 89 0.03 -1.81 9.66
C TYR A 89 0.17 -1.46 11.14
N ARG A 90 -0.22 -2.37 12.01
CA ARG A 90 -0.16 -2.15 13.45
C ARG A 90 1.27 -1.92 13.93
N GLU A 91 2.20 -2.67 13.38
CA GLU A 91 3.59 -2.53 13.77
C GLU A 91 4.12 -1.16 13.40
N MET A 92 3.90 -0.73 12.19
CA MET A 92 4.35 0.59 11.75
C MET A 92 3.60 1.72 12.45
N PHE A 93 2.32 1.52 12.70
CA PHE A 93 1.53 2.48 13.45
C PHE A 93 2.10 2.68 14.85
N ARG A 94 2.43 1.60 15.54
CA ARG A 94 3.00 1.71 16.89
C ARG A 94 4.30 2.50 16.89
N LYS A 95 5.15 2.24 15.91
CA LYS A 95 6.42 2.96 15.81
C LYS A 95 6.18 4.44 15.56
N GLY A 96 5.28 4.76 14.68
CA GLY A 96 4.92 6.14 14.42
C GLY A 96 4.31 6.81 15.63
N TYR A 97 3.39 6.12 16.29
CA TYR A 97 2.71 6.65 17.47
C TYR A 97 3.72 7.00 18.58
N ALA A 98 4.61 6.08 18.86
CA ALA A 98 5.61 6.30 19.90
C ALA A 98 6.49 7.52 19.57
N ARG A 99 6.84 7.67 18.32
CA ARG A 99 7.68 8.80 17.92
C ARG A 99 6.93 10.12 17.98
N GLY A 100 5.70 10.14 17.50
CA GLY A 100 4.89 11.35 17.54
C GLY A 100 4.56 11.78 18.95
N PHE A 101 4.26 10.82 19.81
CA PHE A 101 3.95 11.10 21.20
C PHE A 101 5.15 11.71 21.92
N ARG A 102 6.33 11.14 21.71
CA ARG A 102 7.54 11.65 22.35
C ARG A 102 7.93 13.03 21.86
N ARG A 103 7.79 13.27 20.58
CA ARG A 103 8.18 14.56 20.01
C ARG A 103 7.45 15.72 20.66
N GLU A 104 6.18 15.55 20.95
CA GLU A 104 5.44 16.62 21.58
C GLU A 104 5.93 16.89 23.01
N ARG A 105 6.33 15.84 23.69
CA ARG A 105 6.81 16.01 25.07
C ARG A 105 8.19 16.63 25.15
N GLU A 106 8.96 16.51 24.10
CA GLU A 106 10.29 17.08 24.07
C GLU A 106 10.31 18.58 23.74
N ARG A 107 9.16 19.12 23.43
CA ARG A 107 9.06 20.55 23.21
C ARG A 107 8.90 21.28 24.51
#